data_70b922d81efaa36e7c1a1ab285969aa3
#
_entry.id   70b922d81efaa36e7c1a1ab285969aa3
#
_cell.length_a   1.000
_cell.length_b   1.000
_cell.length_c   1.000
_cell.angle_alpha   90.00
_cell.angle_beta   90.00
_cell.angle_gamma   90.00
#
_symmetry.space_group_name_H-M   'P 1'
#
loop_
_entity.id
_entity.type
_entity.pdbx_description
1 polymer ?
#
loop_
_entity_poly.entity_id
_entity_poly.type
_entity_poly.pdbx_seq_one_letter_code
_entity_poly.pdbx_strand_id
1 'polypeptide(L)'
;MMDSKYPGVENQPDAGRAGGPLVRMLRPLLRAQFGQPSGLLGEIAGRIMAHTTSNAERTRWTLSLLDVKPTERVLEIGFGPGLAITAASQMASRGFVVGVDHSEVMLRHAARRNRRAIRERRVQLHLSSAEDLPSFEAPFDKIFSINSIHFWKDPVQSIRRLRELLKPGGLLALTIQPRSRNATDDTARSIGHELLEKLQLAGFTDRRLELRHIKPLLVACAIARK
;
A
#
# COMPACT_ATOMS: atom_id res chain seq x y z
N MET A 1 51.22 -32.26 25.59
CA MET A 1 51.50 -30.96 26.28
C MET A 1 50.89 -29.85 25.49
N MET A 2 50.06 -29.10 26.15
CA MET A 2 49.38 -27.86 25.80
C MET A 2 48.03 -27.92 25.09
N ASP A 3 47.06 -27.77 25.96
CA ASP A 3 45.71 -27.24 25.82
C ASP A 3 45.63 -25.98 24.98
N SER A 4 44.54 -25.85 24.19
CA SER A 4 43.95 -24.56 24.02
C SER A 4 42.42 -24.72 23.85
N LYS A 5 41.73 -24.31 24.89
CA LYS A 5 40.29 -24.05 25.01
C LYS A 5 39.84 -22.96 24.04
N TYR A 6 38.73 -23.19 23.33
CA TYR A 6 37.81 -22.12 22.96
C TYR A 6 36.42 -22.45 23.47
N PRO A 7 35.78 -21.54 24.21
CA PRO A 7 34.45 -21.73 24.75
C PRO A 7 33.37 -21.36 23.71
N GLY A 8 32.31 -22.15 23.76
CA GLY A 8 30.93 -21.97 23.42
C GLY A 8 30.53 -20.74 22.59
N VAL A 9 30.05 -21.04 21.36
CA VAL A 9 29.12 -20.11 20.64
C VAL A 9 27.74 -20.45 21.15
N GLU A 10 27.22 -19.59 22.03
CA GLU A 10 25.84 -19.62 22.47
C GLU A 10 24.90 -19.47 21.27
N ASN A 11 23.93 -20.36 21.21
CA ASN A 11 22.78 -20.31 20.33
C ASN A 11 22.04 -18.97 20.47
N GLN A 12 22.16 -18.08 19.49
CA GLN A 12 21.23 -16.99 19.34
C GLN A 12 19.87 -17.53 18.89
N PRO A 13 18.76 -17.14 19.51
CA PRO A 13 17.45 -17.63 19.14
C PRO A 13 17.04 -17.09 17.77
N ASP A 14 16.62 -18.02 16.95
CA ASP A 14 16.03 -17.88 15.62
C ASP A 14 14.95 -16.78 15.57
N ALA A 15 15.26 -15.62 14.98
CA ALA A 15 14.36 -14.48 14.80
C ALA A 15 13.23 -14.73 13.75
N GLY A 16 13.00 -15.99 13.38
CA GLY A 16 12.04 -16.43 12.37
C GLY A 16 10.62 -16.79 12.87
N ARG A 17 10.34 -16.69 14.18
CA ARG A 17 9.04 -17.07 14.77
C ARG A 17 8.25 -15.91 15.37
N ALA A 18 7.99 -14.87 14.61
CA ALA A 18 7.05 -13.82 15.01
C ALA A 18 5.60 -14.27 14.73
N GLY A 19 4.97 -14.91 15.68
CA GLY A 19 3.56 -15.24 15.66
C GLY A 19 3.27 -16.47 16.53
N GLY A 20 2.96 -16.23 17.81
CA GLY A 20 2.51 -17.28 18.75
C GLY A 20 1.25 -18.00 18.26
N PRO A 21 0.87 -19.16 18.88
CA PRO A 21 -0.27 -19.99 18.46
C PRO A 21 -1.57 -19.22 18.34
N LEU A 22 -1.79 -18.19 19.13
CA LEU A 22 -2.96 -17.30 19.09
C LEU A 22 -3.05 -16.52 17.77
N VAL A 23 -1.92 -16.03 17.25
CA VAL A 23 -1.86 -15.30 15.97
C VAL A 23 -2.12 -16.26 14.79
N ARG A 24 -1.67 -17.51 14.88
CA ARG A 24 -1.95 -18.54 13.86
C ARG A 24 -3.42 -18.95 13.82
N MET A 25 -4.09 -19.03 14.96
CA MET A 25 -5.50 -19.41 15.08
C MET A 25 -6.45 -18.27 14.59
N LEU A 26 -6.05 -17.02 14.77
CA LEU A 26 -6.83 -15.85 14.34
C LEU A 26 -6.60 -15.46 12.86
N ARG A 27 -5.63 -16.06 12.16
CA ARG A 27 -5.31 -15.75 10.76
C ARG A 27 -6.50 -15.80 9.78
N PRO A 28 -7.41 -16.78 9.80
CA PRO A 28 -8.56 -16.79 8.89
C PRO A 28 -9.57 -15.67 9.20
N LEU A 29 -9.82 -15.39 10.48
CA LEU A 29 -10.66 -14.26 10.91
C LEU A 29 -10.04 -12.90 10.55
N LEU A 30 -8.71 -12.77 10.71
CA LEU A 30 -7.99 -11.57 10.31
C LEU A 30 -8.04 -11.35 8.80
N ARG A 31 -8.04 -12.41 7.97
CA ARG A 31 -8.17 -12.28 6.50
C ARG A 31 -9.51 -11.69 6.07
N ALA A 32 -10.62 -12.12 6.67
CA ALA A 32 -11.94 -11.54 6.41
C ALA A 32 -11.98 -10.04 6.79
N GLN A 33 -11.26 -9.65 7.85
CA GLN A 33 -11.15 -8.28 8.32
C GLN A 33 -10.19 -7.41 7.48
N PHE A 34 -9.33 -7.99 6.64
CA PHE A 34 -8.43 -7.21 5.76
C PHE A 34 -9.19 -6.51 4.61
N GLY A 35 -10.33 -7.05 4.19
CA GLY A 35 -11.19 -6.41 3.18
C GLY A 35 -12.05 -5.28 3.76
N GLN A 36 -12.72 -5.54 4.89
CA GLN A 36 -13.54 -4.55 5.62
C GLN A 36 -13.28 -4.64 7.13
N PRO A 37 -12.19 -4.06 7.62
CA PRO A 37 -11.88 -4.10 9.05
C PRO A 37 -12.96 -3.36 9.85
N SER A 38 -13.59 -4.07 10.80
CA SER A 38 -14.63 -3.53 11.67
C SER A 38 -14.43 -4.00 13.11
N GLY A 39 -14.90 -3.20 14.07
CA GLY A 39 -14.83 -3.50 15.49
C GLY A 39 -13.40 -3.66 16.04
N LEU A 40 -13.26 -4.31 17.19
CA LEU A 40 -11.99 -4.50 17.90
C LEU A 40 -10.95 -5.31 17.09
N LEU A 41 -11.41 -6.32 16.34
CA LEU A 41 -10.54 -7.13 15.47
C LEU A 41 -9.95 -6.30 14.32
N GLY A 42 -10.74 -5.37 13.77
CA GLY A 42 -10.26 -4.43 12.77
C GLY A 42 -9.20 -3.48 13.32
N GLU A 43 -9.30 -3.06 14.58
CA GLU A 43 -8.28 -2.24 15.24
C GLU A 43 -6.95 -2.98 15.41
N ILE A 44 -7.00 -4.26 15.82
CA ILE A 44 -5.81 -5.11 15.93
C ILE A 44 -5.18 -5.33 14.55
N ALA A 45 -5.99 -5.64 13.54
CA ALA A 45 -5.51 -5.82 12.18
C ALA A 45 -4.83 -4.54 11.64
N GLY A 46 -5.42 -3.38 11.87
CA GLY A 46 -4.86 -2.09 11.48
C GLY A 46 -3.50 -1.81 12.11
N ARG A 47 -3.34 -2.13 13.40
CA ARG A 47 -2.03 -2.00 14.08
C ARG A 47 -0.98 -2.97 13.51
N ILE A 48 -1.32 -4.25 13.33
CA ILE A 48 -0.41 -5.25 12.74
C ILE A 48 0.03 -4.81 11.34
N MET A 49 -0.90 -4.33 10.51
CA MET A 49 -0.58 -3.84 9.15
C MET A 49 0.38 -2.64 9.19
N ALA A 50 0.23 -1.76 10.17
CA ALA A 50 1.05 -0.56 10.30
C ALA A 50 2.49 -0.82 10.76
N HIS A 51 2.73 -1.90 11.49
CA HIS A 51 4.02 -2.17 12.13
C HIS A 51 4.94 -3.15 11.37
N THR A 52 4.53 -3.64 10.21
CA THR A 52 5.39 -4.57 9.46
C THR A 52 6.42 -3.81 8.64
N THR A 53 7.71 -4.16 8.84
CA THR A 53 8.85 -3.58 8.10
C THR A 53 8.65 -3.65 6.58
N SER A 54 8.08 -4.76 6.07
CA SER A 54 7.80 -4.94 4.64
C SER A 54 6.74 -3.96 4.11
N ASN A 55 5.77 -3.53 4.93
CA ASN A 55 4.82 -2.50 4.52
C ASN A 55 5.51 -1.14 4.32
N ALA A 56 6.40 -0.77 5.24
CA ALA A 56 7.15 0.47 5.13
C ALA A 56 8.12 0.46 3.94
N GLU A 57 8.79 -0.66 3.68
CA GLU A 57 9.68 -0.80 2.54
C GLU A 57 8.93 -0.74 1.21
N ARG A 58 7.80 -1.44 1.09
CA ARG A 58 6.94 -1.41 -0.09
C ARG A 58 6.39 -0.01 -0.36
N THR A 59 5.93 0.68 0.68
CA THR A 59 5.47 2.07 0.58
C THR A 59 6.57 2.99 0.05
N ARG A 60 7.77 2.94 0.63
CA ARG A 60 8.91 3.76 0.18
C ARG A 60 9.28 3.46 -1.28
N TRP A 61 9.28 2.19 -1.65
CA TRP A 61 9.58 1.79 -3.02
C TRP A 61 8.51 2.29 -4.00
N THR A 62 7.22 2.11 -3.74
CA THR A 62 6.15 2.63 -4.60
C THR A 62 6.26 4.14 -4.79
N LEU A 63 6.47 4.88 -3.71
CA LEU A 63 6.59 6.34 -3.78
C LEU A 63 7.87 6.79 -4.49
N SER A 64 8.99 6.04 -4.38
CA SER A 64 10.21 6.34 -5.13
C SER A 64 10.04 6.17 -6.64
N LEU A 65 9.23 5.18 -7.08
CA LEU A 65 8.90 4.99 -8.49
C LEU A 65 8.02 6.12 -9.06
N LEU A 66 7.22 6.74 -8.22
CA LEU A 66 6.39 7.90 -8.59
C LEU A 66 7.18 9.21 -8.61
N ASP A 67 8.34 9.27 -7.95
CA ASP A 67 9.18 10.46 -7.86
C ASP A 67 8.38 11.71 -7.42
N VAL A 68 7.67 11.56 -6.29
CA VAL A 68 6.78 12.61 -5.76
C VAL A 68 7.57 13.88 -5.42
N LYS A 69 7.17 15.00 -6.02
CA LYS A 69 7.82 16.31 -5.79
C LYS A 69 7.16 17.09 -4.64
N PRO A 70 7.87 18.02 -4.02
CA PRO A 70 7.37 18.74 -2.84
C PRO A 70 6.06 19.51 -3.02
N THR A 71 5.73 19.93 -4.24
CA THR A 71 4.54 20.75 -4.54
C THR A 71 3.39 19.97 -5.18
N GLU A 72 3.56 18.64 -5.36
CA GLU A 72 2.59 17.82 -6.07
C GLU A 72 1.33 17.50 -5.25
N ARG A 73 0.24 17.26 -5.97
CA ARG A 73 -1.02 16.71 -5.45
C ARG A 73 -1.02 15.20 -5.65
N VAL A 74 -1.18 14.47 -4.57
CA VAL A 74 -1.07 13.00 -4.55
C VAL A 74 -2.36 12.39 -4.03
N LEU A 75 -2.85 11.32 -4.67
CA LEU A 75 -4.02 10.55 -4.22
C LEU A 75 -3.62 9.09 -3.92
N GLU A 76 -4.02 8.60 -2.77
CA GLU A 76 -3.94 7.17 -2.43
C GLU A 76 -5.33 6.54 -2.39
N ILE A 77 -5.51 5.39 -3.07
CA ILE A 77 -6.72 4.58 -3.01
C ILE A 77 -6.47 3.34 -2.16
N GLY A 78 -7.24 3.20 -1.06
CA GLY A 78 -7.08 2.16 -0.06
C GLY A 78 -5.93 2.45 0.90
N PHE A 79 -6.00 3.59 1.60
CA PHE A 79 -4.91 4.07 2.45
C PHE A 79 -4.67 3.20 3.71
N GLY A 80 -5.63 2.32 4.07
CA GLY A 80 -5.51 1.49 5.27
C GLY A 80 -5.19 2.29 6.53
N PRO A 81 -4.19 1.90 7.35
CA PRO A 81 -3.84 2.65 8.58
C PRO A 81 -3.03 3.95 8.31
N GLY A 82 -2.91 4.39 7.06
CA GLY A 82 -2.35 5.68 6.67
C GLY A 82 -0.83 5.80 6.68
N LEU A 83 -0.10 4.69 6.53
CA LEU A 83 1.37 4.70 6.45
C LEU A 83 1.88 5.41 5.20
N ALA A 84 1.29 5.11 4.04
CA ALA A 84 1.71 5.68 2.80
C ALA A 84 1.25 7.14 2.67
N ILE A 85 0.11 7.51 3.24
CA ILE A 85 -0.30 8.93 3.40
C ILE A 85 0.77 9.71 4.17
N THR A 86 1.30 9.16 5.29
CA THR A 86 2.38 9.81 6.05
C THR A 86 3.61 10.04 5.18
N ALA A 87 4.07 8.99 4.49
CA ALA A 87 5.26 9.07 3.65
C ALA A 87 5.05 10.03 2.46
N ALA A 88 3.91 9.96 1.77
CA ALA A 88 3.57 10.85 0.68
C ALA A 88 3.51 12.32 1.14
N SER A 89 2.93 12.60 2.32
CA SER A 89 2.83 13.97 2.86
C SER A 89 4.18 14.56 3.30
N GLN A 90 5.16 13.70 3.61
CA GLN A 90 6.54 14.13 3.86
C GLN A 90 7.26 14.50 2.57
N MET A 91 7.03 13.75 1.48
CA MET A 91 7.59 14.05 0.15
C MET A 91 6.92 15.28 -0.45
N ALA A 92 5.58 15.31 -0.51
CA ALA A 92 4.79 16.46 -0.94
C ALA A 92 4.70 17.53 0.17
N SER A 93 5.84 18.00 0.68
CA SER A 93 5.95 18.83 1.88
C SER A 93 5.29 20.21 1.76
N ARG A 94 5.12 20.72 0.53
CA ARG A 94 4.40 21.96 0.15
C ARG A 94 3.24 21.66 -0.79
N GLY A 95 2.93 20.39 -0.99
CA GLY A 95 1.85 19.87 -1.82
C GLY A 95 0.64 19.46 -0.98
N PHE A 96 -0.19 18.61 -1.56
CA PHE A 96 -1.41 18.14 -0.93
C PHE A 96 -1.63 16.65 -1.16
N VAL A 97 -1.97 15.91 -0.12
CA VAL A 97 -2.21 14.46 -0.19
C VAL A 97 -3.66 14.17 0.17
N VAL A 98 -4.32 13.42 -0.70
CA VAL A 98 -5.68 12.91 -0.45
C VAL A 98 -5.60 11.40 -0.28
N GLY A 99 -6.36 10.86 0.67
CA GLY A 99 -6.57 9.43 0.82
C GLY A 99 -8.03 9.07 0.74
N VAL A 100 -8.34 7.94 0.10
CA VAL A 100 -9.67 7.34 0.05
C VAL A 100 -9.58 5.91 0.58
N ASP A 101 -10.47 5.53 1.49
CA ASP A 101 -10.62 4.16 2.01
C ASP A 101 -12.08 3.93 2.42
N HIS A 102 -12.58 2.71 2.21
CA HIS A 102 -13.96 2.36 2.52
C HIS A 102 -14.20 1.96 3.98
N SER A 103 -13.15 1.84 4.79
CA SER A 103 -13.21 1.39 6.16
C SER A 103 -13.13 2.54 7.16
N GLU A 104 -14.20 2.73 7.97
CA GLU A 104 -14.19 3.69 9.08
C GLU A 104 -13.08 3.42 10.09
N VAL A 105 -12.75 2.14 10.35
CA VAL A 105 -11.67 1.77 11.27
C VAL A 105 -10.33 2.27 10.72
N MET A 106 -10.09 2.08 9.42
CA MET A 106 -8.87 2.57 8.76
C MET A 106 -8.84 4.10 8.73
N LEU A 107 -9.97 4.76 8.48
CA LEU A 107 -10.07 6.21 8.53
C LEU A 107 -9.66 6.75 9.91
N ARG A 108 -10.17 6.16 11.02
CA ARG A 108 -9.78 6.57 12.37
C ARG A 108 -8.29 6.37 12.65
N HIS A 109 -7.71 5.23 12.21
CA HIS A 109 -6.27 4.96 12.37
C HIS A 109 -5.42 5.95 11.56
N ALA A 110 -5.76 6.17 10.30
CA ALA A 110 -5.06 7.08 9.41
C ALA A 110 -5.16 8.54 9.90
N ALA A 111 -6.33 8.97 10.38
CA ALA A 111 -6.53 10.31 10.93
C ALA A 111 -5.67 10.57 12.19
N ARG A 112 -5.61 9.60 13.11
CA ARG A 112 -4.74 9.69 14.29
C ARG A 112 -3.26 9.77 13.91
N ARG A 113 -2.83 8.94 12.95
CA ARG A 113 -1.46 8.89 12.46
C ARG A 113 -1.03 10.20 11.79
N ASN A 114 -1.90 10.75 10.96
CA ASN A 114 -1.62 11.91 10.12
C ASN A 114 -2.16 13.23 10.72
N ARG A 115 -2.54 13.23 12.01
CA ARG A 115 -3.20 14.37 12.69
C ARG A 115 -2.50 15.71 12.49
N ARG A 116 -1.16 15.73 12.44
CA ARG A 116 -0.39 16.96 12.22
C ARG A 116 -0.59 17.49 10.81
N ALA A 117 -0.38 16.67 9.80
CA ALA A 117 -0.53 17.06 8.39
C ALA A 117 -1.99 17.43 8.05
N ILE A 118 -2.98 16.79 8.70
CA ILE A 118 -4.40 17.15 8.57
C ILE A 118 -4.66 18.55 9.16
N ARG A 119 -4.15 18.85 10.37
CA ARG A 119 -4.28 20.20 10.97
C ARG A 119 -3.58 21.29 10.15
N GLU A 120 -2.45 20.93 9.52
CA GLU A 120 -1.71 21.80 8.60
C GLU A 120 -2.37 21.90 7.21
N ARG A 121 -3.56 21.29 7.01
CA ARG A 121 -4.31 21.25 5.75
C ARG A 121 -3.52 20.70 4.56
N ARG A 122 -2.55 19.80 4.81
CA ARG A 122 -1.75 19.12 3.79
C ARG A 122 -2.23 17.70 3.48
N VAL A 123 -3.11 17.16 4.33
CA VAL A 123 -3.71 15.83 4.15
C VAL A 123 -5.21 15.92 4.34
N GLN A 124 -5.95 15.28 3.44
CA GLN A 124 -7.40 15.06 3.52
C GLN A 124 -7.71 13.57 3.36
N LEU A 125 -8.60 13.05 4.19
CA LEU A 125 -9.02 11.65 4.16
C LEU A 125 -10.53 11.56 3.93
N HIS A 126 -10.94 10.65 3.04
CA HIS A 126 -12.34 10.39 2.72
C HIS A 126 -12.70 8.93 3.01
N LEU A 127 -13.88 8.74 3.57
CA LEU A 127 -14.53 7.43 3.69
C LEU A 127 -15.32 7.17 2.41
N SER A 128 -14.76 6.43 1.49
CA SER A 128 -15.39 6.10 0.20
C SER A 128 -14.70 4.92 -0.46
N SER A 129 -15.32 4.31 -1.46
CA SER A 129 -14.73 3.21 -2.24
C SER A 129 -13.98 3.72 -3.49
N ALA A 130 -13.26 2.83 -4.15
CA ALA A 130 -12.61 3.13 -5.43
C ALA A 130 -13.61 3.37 -6.57
N GLU A 131 -14.82 2.83 -6.43
CA GLU A 131 -15.93 2.98 -7.38
C GLU A 131 -16.71 4.27 -7.17
N ASP A 132 -16.73 4.78 -5.93
CA ASP A 132 -17.55 5.93 -5.54
C ASP A 132 -16.67 7.06 -4.98
N LEU A 133 -15.77 7.55 -5.84
CA LEU A 133 -14.83 8.60 -5.46
C LEU A 133 -15.55 9.93 -5.30
N PRO A 134 -15.23 10.72 -4.25
CA PRO A 134 -15.75 12.07 -4.10
C PRO A 134 -15.28 12.98 -5.25
N SER A 135 -15.92 14.12 -5.39
CA SER A 135 -15.41 15.20 -6.26
C SER A 135 -14.16 15.82 -5.64
N PHE A 136 -13.19 16.12 -6.47
CA PHE A 136 -11.94 16.77 -6.06
C PHE A 136 -11.82 18.14 -6.75
N GLU A 137 -11.34 19.14 -6.02
CA GLU A 137 -11.21 20.53 -6.51
C GLU A 137 -10.22 20.68 -7.68
N ALA A 138 -9.21 19.82 -7.75
CA ALA A 138 -8.19 19.87 -8.78
C ALA A 138 -7.61 18.47 -9.07
N PRO A 139 -7.09 18.23 -10.30
CA PRO A 139 -6.50 16.97 -10.68
C PRO A 139 -5.18 16.70 -9.92
N PHE A 140 -4.74 15.45 -9.97
CA PHE A 140 -3.56 14.94 -9.27
C PHE A 140 -2.36 14.78 -10.19
N ASP A 141 -1.17 15.03 -9.64
CA ASP A 141 0.10 14.74 -10.30
C ASP A 141 0.44 13.24 -10.22
N LYS A 142 0.12 12.63 -9.07
CA LYS A 142 0.38 11.22 -8.79
C LYS A 142 -0.85 10.58 -8.13
N ILE A 143 -1.16 9.37 -8.59
CA ILE A 143 -2.17 8.51 -7.95
C ILE A 143 -1.52 7.16 -7.68
N PHE A 144 -1.81 6.55 -6.53
CA PHE A 144 -1.32 5.21 -6.27
C PHE A 144 -2.28 4.39 -5.41
N SER A 145 -2.07 3.08 -5.46
CA SER A 145 -2.73 2.10 -4.61
C SER A 145 -1.73 1.01 -4.22
N ILE A 146 -1.73 0.61 -2.95
CA ILE A 146 -0.86 -0.45 -2.44
C ILE A 146 -1.72 -1.54 -1.80
N ASN A 147 -1.72 -2.75 -2.40
CA ASN A 147 -2.46 -3.92 -1.92
C ASN A 147 -3.98 -3.68 -1.73
N SER A 148 -4.60 -2.85 -2.55
CA SER A 148 -6.01 -2.49 -2.43
C SER A 148 -6.86 -2.91 -3.64
N ILE A 149 -6.29 -2.93 -4.85
CA ILE A 149 -7.02 -3.15 -6.10
C ILE A 149 -7.83 -4.47 -6.14
N HIS A 150 -7.41 -5.50 -5.42
CA HIS A 150 -8.13 -6.78 -5.36
C HIS A 150 -9.44 -6.72 -4.56
N PHE A 151 -9.73 -5.60 -3.90
CA PHE A 151 -11.01 -5.33 -3.25
C PHE A 151 -11.96 -4.49 -4.12
N TRP A 152 -11.48 -3.97 -5.27
CA TRP A 152 -12.32 -3.17 -6.16
C TRP A 152 -13.27 -4.05 -6.95
N LYS A 153 -14.54 -3.65 -7.06
CA LYS A 153 -15.58 -4.41 -7.76
C LYS A 153 -15.34 -4.44 -9.26
N ASP A 154 -15.03 -3.30 -9.85
CA ASP A 154 -14.64 -3.14 -11.25
C ASP A 154 -13.31 -2.37 -11.35
N PRO A 155 -12.17 -3.09 -11.31
CA PRO A 155 -10.86 -2.46 -11.36
C PRO A 155 -10.62 -1.64 -12.63
N VAL A 156 -11.11 -2.09 -13.79
CA VAL A 156 -10.88 -1.38 -15.07
C VAL A 156 -11.64 -0.07 -15.09
N GLN A 157 -12.89 -0.05 -14.67
CA GLN A 157 -13.68 1.18 -14.59
C GLN A 157 -13.12 2.15 -13.56
N SER A 158 -12.72 1.64 -12.38
CA SER A 158 -12.07 2.47 -11.36
C SER A 158 -10.77 3.09 -11.88
N ILE A 159 -9.92 2.31 -12.59
CA ILE A 159 -8.69 2.83 -13.21
C ILE A 159 -8.99 3.90 -14.27
N ARG A 160 -10.05 3.75 -15.10
CA ARG A 160 -10.48 4.80 -16.05
C ARG A 160 -10.79 6.10 -15.32
N ARG A 161 -11.56 6.02 -14.23
CA ARG A 161 -11.88 7.20 -13.41
C ARG A 161 -10.63 7.81 -12.79
N LEU A 162 -9.68 7.01 -12.29
CA LEU A 162 -8.41 7.52 -11.80
C LEU A 162 -7.59 8.20 -12.90
N ARG A 163 -7.62 7.68 -14.13
CA ARG A 163 -6.98 8.32 -15.29
C ARG A 163 -7.58 9.71 -15.58
N GLU A 164 -8.90 9.87 -15.45
CA GLU A 164 -9.56 11.18 -15.62
C GLU A 164 -9.07 12.20 -14.58
N LEU A 165 -8.88 11.76 -13.33
CA LEU A 165 -8.40 12.58 -12.22
C LEU A 165 -6.92 12.95 -12.31
N LEU A 166 -6.11 12.31 -13.16
CA LEU A 166 -4.72 12.66 -13.39
C LEU A 166 -4.59 13.89 -14.28
N LYS A 167 -3.62 14.74 -13.98
CA LYS A 167 -3.12 15.76 -14.91
C LYS A 167 -2.51 15.10 -16.16
N PRO A 168 -2.45 15.80 -17.32
CA PRO A 168 -1.60 15.36 -18.43
C PRO A 168 -0.16 15.12 -17.95
N GLY A 169 0.41 13.96 -18.32
CA GLY A 169 1.73 13.54 -17.84
C GLY A 169 1.78 13.00 -16.42
N GLY A 170 0.68 13.01 -15.68
CA GLY A 170 0.58 12.44 -14.34
C GLY A 170 0.76 10.91 -14.32
N LEU A 171 1.17 10.36 -13.18
CA LEU A 171 1.46 8.93 -13.02
C LEU A 171 0.46 8.23 -12.11
N LEU A 172 0.07 7.01 -12.51
CA LEU A 172 -0.66 6.03 -11.69
C LEU A 172 0.27 4.86 -11.37
N ALA A 173 0.36 4.46 -10.10
CA ALA A 173 1.08 3.27 -9.65
C ALA A 173 0.15 2.31 -8.92
N LEU A 174 0.09 1.07 -9.37
CA LEU A 174 -0.66 -0.02 -8.76
C LEU A 174 0.32 -1.07 -8.25
N THR A 175 0.46 -1.15 -6.92
CA THR A 175 1.44 -2.03 -6.26
C THR A 175 0.74 -3.18 -5.57
N ILE A 176 1.18 -4.40 -5.83
CA ILE A 176 0.70 -5.61 -5.15
C ILE A 176 1.86 -6.50 -4.71
N GLN A 177 1.77 -6.99 -3.48
CA GLN A 177 2.51 -8.13 -2.99
C GLN A 177 1.53 -9.25 -2.67
N PRO A 178 1.65 -10.43 -3.32
CA PRO A 178 0.77 -11.57 -3.04
C PRO A 178 0.81 -11.97 -1.58
N ARG A 179 -0.35 -12.34 -1.02
CA ARG A 179 -0.47 -12.72 0.40
C ARG A 179 -1.12 -14.08 0.61
N SER A 180 -1.44 -14.81 -0.48
CA SER A 180 -1.98 -16.16 -0.38
C SER A 180 -0.91 -17.11 0.19
N ARG A 181 -1.36 -18.19 0.85
CA ARG A 181 -0.46 -19.14 1.53
C ARG A 181 0.53 -19.81 0.57
N ASN A 182 0.11 -20.01 -0.69
CA ASN A 182 0.88 -20.67 -1.73
C ASN A 182 1.41 -19.68 -2.78
N ALA A 183 1.44 -18.39 -2.48
CA ALA A 183 1.97 -17.40 -3.40
C ALA A 183 3.48 -17.58 -3.57
N THR A 184 3.94 -17.39 -4.79
CA THR A 184 5.33 -17.45 -5.20
C THR A 184 5.73 -16.12 -5.87
N ASP A 185 6.99 -16.00 -6.23
CA ASP A 185 7.47 -14.87 -7.03
C ASP A 185 6.82 -14.85 -8.42
N ASP A 186 6.48 -16.02 -9.00
CA ASP A 186 5.76 -16.09 -10.27
C ASP A 186 4.32 -15.62 -10.13
N THR A 187 3.68 -15.85 -8.98
CA THR A 187 2.37 -15.25 -8.67
C THR A 187 2.46 -13.72 -8.72
N ALA A 188 3.52 -13.12 -8.20
CA ALA A 188 3.70 -11.67 -8.25
C ALA A 188 3.91 -11.17 -9.68
N ARG A 189 4.68 -11.90 -10.51
CA ARG A 189 4.88 -11.57 -11.94
C ARG A 189 3.56 -11.63 -12.71
N SER A 190 2.79 -12.70 -12.54
CA SER A 190 1.47 -12.87 -13.18
C SER A 190 0.53 -11.73 -12.83
N ILE A 191 0.41 -11.40 -11.54
CA ILE A 191 -0.40 -10.25 -11.10
C ILE A 191 0.11 -8.94 -11.72
N GLY A 192 1.43 -8.76 -11.83
CA GLY A 192 2.00 -7.59 -12.47
C GLY A 192 1.57 -7.43 -13.93
N HIS A 193 1.56 -8.52 -14.69
CA HIS A 193 1.07 -8.53 -16.08
C HIS A 193 -0.43 -8.26 -16.17
N GLU A 194 -1.24 -8.86 -15.29
CA GLU A 194 -2.68 -8.56 -15.21
C GLU A 194 -2.95 -7.07 -14.90
N LEU A 195 -2.12 -6.44 -14.09
CA LEU A 195 -2.24 -5.00 -13.82
C LEU A 195 -1.91 -4.17 -15.07
N LEU A 196 -0.89 -4.56 -15.87
CA LEU A 196 -0.59 -3.89 -17.14
C LEU A 196 -1.74 -4.01 -18.14
N GLU A 197 -2.40 -5.17 -18.21
CA GLU A 197 -3.59 -5.39 -19.06
C GLU A 197 -4.76 -4.48 -18.62
N LYS A 198 -5.04 -4.43 -17.31
CA LYS A 198 -6.09 -3.55 -16.77
C LYS A 198 -5.81 -2.06 -17.06
N LEU A 199 -4.55 -1.63 -16.94
CA LEU A 199 -4.14 -0.28 -17.32
C LEU A 199 -4.36 -0.02 -18.81
N GLN A 200 -4.06 -1.00 -19.66
CA GLN A 200 -4.32 -0.91 -21.11
C GLN A 200 -5.81 -0.77 -21.42
N LEU A 201 -6.65 -1.64 -20.85
CA LEU A 201 -8.10 -1.59 -20.99
C LEU A 201 -8.71 -0.28 -20.49
N ALA A 202 -8.06 0.36 -19.52
CA ALA A 202 -8.43 1.67 -18.99
C ALA A 202 -7.90 2.85 -19.83
N GLY A 203 -7.20 2.60 -20.95
CA GLY A 203 -6.76 3.62 -21.91
C GLY A 203 -5.38 4.21 -21.64
N PHE A 204 -4.56 3.59 -20.80
CA PHE A 204 -3.15 3.97 -20.65
C PHE A 204 -2.31 3.29 -21.74
N THR A 205 -1.48 4.06 -22.45
CA THR A 205 -0.58 3.57 -23.51
C THR A 205 0.87 3.46 -23.05
N ASP A 206 1.35 4.40 -22.24
CA ASP A 206 2.70 4.38 -21.63
C ASP A 206 2.63 3.66 -20.29
N ARG A 207 3.06 2.39 -20.28
CA ARG A 207 2.96 1.50 -19.11
C ARG A 207 4.23 0.70 -18.94
N ARG A 208 4.64 0.46 -17.67
CA ARG A 208 5.75 -0.44 -17.35
C ARG A 208 5.49 -1.22 -16.07
N LEU A 209 6.11 -2.38 -15.97
CA LEU A 209 6.12 -3.22 -14.77
C LEU A 209 7.47 -3.12 -14.08
N GLU A 210 7.43 -2.80 -12.80
CA GLU A 210 8.59 -2.85 -11.91
C GLU A 210 8.41 -4.00 -10.91
N LEU A 211 9.49 -4.75 -10.68
CA LEU A 211 9.50 -5.86 -9.73
C LEU A 211 10.63 -5.65 -8.72
N ARG A 212 10.32 -5.88 -7.45
CA ARG A 212 11.32 -5.81 -6.38
C ARG A 212 11.09 -6.89 -5.34
N HIS A 213 12.17 -7.57 -4.93
CA HIS A 213 12.07 -8.53 -3.83
C HIS A 213 12.02 -7.77 -2.50
N ILE A 214 10.85 -7.83 -1.84
CA ILE A 214 10.61 -7.33 -0.49
C ILE A 214 10.04 -8.51 0.29
N LYS A 215 10.79 -9.00 1.27
CA LYS A 215 10.40 -10.20 2.00
C LYS A 215 8.91 -10.22 2.37
N PRO A 216 8.21 -11.35 2.20
CA PRO A 216 8.75 -12.68 1.86
C PRO A 216 8.81 -12.98 0.35
N LEU A 217 8.25 -12.15 -0.55
CA LEU A 217 8.09 -12.41 -1.98
C LEU A 217 8.37 -11.16 -2.81
N LEU A 218 8.42 -11.33 -4.14
CA LEU A 218 8.39 -10.21 -5.08
C LEU A 218 7.13 -9.34 -4.85
N VAL A 219 7.33 -8.06 -5.04
CA VAL A 219 6.30 -7.04 -5.16
C VAL A 219 6.24 -6.62 -6.61
N ALA A 220 5.06 -6.57 -7.18
CA ALA A 220 4.81 -6.04 -8.52
C ALA A 220 4.22 -4.63 -8.40
N CYS A 221 4.74 -3.70 -9.19
CA CYS A 221 4.20 -2.35 -9.34
C CYS A 221 4.03 -2.04 -10.82
N ALA A 222 2.79 -1.96 -11.28
CA ALA A 222 2.46 -1.48 -12.61
C ALA A 222 2.32 0.04 -12.57
N ILE A 223 3.05 0.74 -13.42
CA ILE A 223 3.08 2.20 -13.51
C ILE A 223 2.60 2.61 -14.89
N ALA A 224 1.76 3.64 -14.94
CA ALA A 224 1.27 4.19 -16.19
C ALA A 224 1.25 5.72 -16.17
N ARG A 225 1.45 6.34 -17.34
CA ARG A 225 1.39 7.79 -17.57
C ARG A 225 0.14 8.14 -18.37
N LYS A 226 -0.55 9.22 -17.94
CA LYS A 226 -1.66 9.81 -18.72
C LYS A 226 -1.15 10.65 -19.86
#